data_3f406b89ca63b2d73936e153bc2a1902
#
_entry.id   3f406b89ca63b2d73936e153bc2a1902
#
_cell.length_a   1.000
_cell.length_b   1.000
_cell.length_c   1.000
_cell.angle_alpha   90.00
_cell.angle_beta   90.00
_cell.angle_gamma   90.00
#
_symmetry.space_group_name_H-M   'P 1'
#
loop_
_entity.id
_entity.type
_entity.pdbx_description
1 polymer ?
#
loop_
_entity_poly.entity_id
_entity_poly.type
_entity_poly.pdbx_seq_one_letter_code
_entity_poly.pdbx_strand_id
1 'polypeptide(L)'
;IIRVGKGCLSYLTGSNSTKECFIVDPSQFVEEYVELAKELGFTIKGVIETHVHADHLSGAKLLTEVTKTKYYVSSEDFKAKADFVDLKNIDEIDTGNNKIKIIKTPGHTDGSVCLLLNNKALLTGDTLFLEGVGRPDLGRKREDIERGAKILFLTLNKIKELDSNLIILPAHFTNYSSAPICEKLSNLLNNNQPLKINSEQEFTNYILNNLPMSPPNYEQIKNINLNFMQLPRQMAEQLEFGPNRCASK
;
A
#
# COMPACT_ATOMS: atom_id res chain seq x y z
N ILE A 1 -7.26 3.58 -11.27
CA ILE A 1 -5.87 3.14 -11.01
C ILE A 1 -4.96 4.13 -11.69
N ILE A 2 -4.06 4.72 -10.95
CA ILE A 2 -3.09 5.69 -11.44
C ILE A 2 -1.72 5.00 -11.38
N ARG A 3 -1.00 4.99 -12.50
CA ARG A 3 0.35 4.44 -12.55
C ARG A 3 1.36 5.53 -12.19
N VAL A 4 2.15 5.26 -11.19
CA VAL A 4 3.33 6.05 -10.84
C VAL A 4 4.57 5.30 -11.30
N GLY A 5 5.68 5.96 -11.50
CA GLY A 5 6.90 5.34 -12.02
C GLY A 5 7.29 4.01 -11.35
N LYS A 6 8.05 3.17 -12.01
CA LYS A 6 8.61 1.90 -11.51
C LYS A 6 7.61 0.81 -11.11
N GLY A 7 6.37 0.88 -11.54
CA GLY A 7 5.34 -0.11 -11.22
C GLY A 7 4.60 0.15 -9.91
N CYS A 8 4.83 1.28 -9.24
CA CYS A 8 3.98 1.72 -8.15
C CYS A 8 2.59 2.08 -8.67
N LEU A 9 1.57 1.78 -7.90
CA LEU A 9 0.18 2.05 -8.21
C LEU A 9 -0.43 2.91 -7.11
N SER A 10 -1.01 4.02 -7.51
CA SER A 10 -1.91 4.82 -6.68
C SER A 10 -3.36 4.63 -7.14
N TYR A 11 -4.28 4.93 -6.26
CA TYR A 11 -5.69 4.73 -6.56
C TYR A 11 -6.51 5.98 -6.24
N LEU A 12 -7.47 6.27 -7.12
CA LEU A 12 -8.58 7.15 -6.82
C LEU A 12 -9.81 6.26 -6.61
N THR A 13 -10.39 6.32 -5.42
CA THR A 13 -11.65 5.63 -5.10
C THR A 13 -12.68 6.62 -4.64
N GLY A 14 -13.89 6.53 -5.15
CA GLY A 14 -14.91 7.53 -4.86
C GLY A 14 -16.34 7.06 -5.16
N SER A 15 -17.29 7.93 -4.86
CA SER A 15 -18.72 7.71 -5.07
C SER A 15 -19.24 8.60 -6.17
N ASN A 16 -19.83 8.01 -7.19
CA ASN A 16 -20.48 8.76 -8.28
C ASN A 16 -21.68 9.58 -7.82
N SER A 17 -22.34 9.18 -6.73
CA SER A 17 -23.50 9.88 -6.19
C SER A 17 -23.14 11.14 -5.42
N THR A 18 -22.07 11.10 -4.62
CA THR A 18 -21.60 12.27 -3.84
C THR A 18 -20.57 13.11 -4.58
N LYS A 19 -19.96 12.55 -5.65
CA LYS A 19 -18.82 13.16 -6.34
C LYS A 19 -17.62 13.43 -5.41
N GLU A 20 -17.48 12.61 -4.39
CA GLU A 20 -16.36 12.64 -3.44
C GLU A 20 -15.42 11.46 -3.67
N CYS A 21 -14.13 11.69 -3.54
CA CYS A 21 -13.12 10.64 -3.69
C CYS A 21 -12.02 10.72 -2.63
N PHE A 22 -11.31 9.61 -2.50
CA PHE A 22 -10.09 9.46 -1.72
C PHE A 22 -8.94 9.06 -2.64
N ILE A 23 -7.76 9.58 -2.38
CA ILE A 23 -6.54 9.17 -3.05
C ILE A 23 -5.79 8.22 -2.12
N VAL A 24 -5.31 7.11 -2.66
CA VAL A 24 -4.58 6.08 -1.90
C VAL A 24 -3.17 5.96 -2.44
N ASP A 25 -2.19 6.00 -1.55
CA ASP A 25 -0.76 5.86 -1.81
C ASP A 25 -0.24 6.81 -2.91
N PRO A 26 -0.46 8.14 -2.80
CA PRO A 26 -0.03 9.07 -3.84
C PRO A 26 1.48 9.27 -3.85
N SER A 27 2.06 9.40 -5.04
CA SER A 27 3.41 9.92 -5.20
C SER A 27 3.48 11.40 -4.85
N GLN A 28 4.71 11.93 -4.73
CA GLN A 28 4.91 13.35 -4.42
C GLN A 28 4.45 14.34 -5.51
N PHE A 29 4.11 13.88 -6.72
CA PHE A 29 3.61 14.72 -7.82
C PHE A 29 2.10 14.96 -7.68
N VAL A 30 1.74 15.73 -6.66
CA VAL A 30 0.35 15.86 -6.19
C VAL A 30 -0.58 16.58 -7.17
N GLU A 31 -0.03 17.37 -8.07
CA GLU A 31 -0.78 18.10 -9.09
C GLU A 31 -1.58 17.14 -9.99
N GLU A 32 -0.98 15.99 -10.34
CA GLU A 32 -1.59 14.98 -11.20
C GLU A 32 -2.87 14.41 -10.59
N TYR A 33 -2.91 14.25 -9.27
CA TYR A 33 -4.11 13.75 -8.57
C TYR A 33 -5.21 14.80 -8.49
N VAL A 34 -4.85 16.06 -8.28
CA VAL A 34 -5.79 17.18 -8.23
C VAL A 34 -6.43 17.39 -9.60
N GLU A 35 -5.62 17.40 -10.65
CA GLU A 35 -6.11 17.55 -12.04
C GLU A 35 -7.02 16.38 -12.43
N LEU A 36 -6.59 15.15 -12.18
CA LEU A 36 -7.39 13.95 -12.48
C LEU A 36 -8.73 13.95 -11.73
N ALA A 37 -8.74 14.26 -10.44
CA ALA A 37 -9.98 14.35 -9.67
C ALA A 37 -10.94 15.40 -10.28
N LYS A 38 -10.41 16.56 -10.65
CA LYS A 38 -11.17 17.64 -11.30
C LYS A 38 -11.70 17.21 -12.67
N GLU A 39 -10.90 16.59 -13.51
CA GLU A 39 -11.31 16.09 -14.83
C GLU A 39 -12.44 15.05 -14.72
N LEU A 40 -12.38 14.18 -13.73
CA LEU A 40 -13.40 13.17 -13.44
C LEU A 40 -14.64 13.75 -12.71
N GLY A 41 -14.61 15.02 -12.34
CA GLY A 41 -15.69 15.70 -11.63
C GLY A 41 -15.82 15.27 -10.16
N PHE A 42 -14.70 14.89 -9.52
CA PHE A 42 -14.66 14.53 -8.11
C PHE A 42 -14.00 15.60 -7.25
N THR A 43 -14.45 15.66 -5.99
CA THR A 43 -13.81 16.44 -4.92
C THR A 43 -13.03 15.50 -4.02
N ILE A 44 -11.73 15.73 -3.83
CA ILE A 44 -10.90 14.95 -2.90
C ILE A 44 -11.34 15.26 -1.47
N LYS A 45 -11.66 14.25 -0.67
CA LYS A 45 -12.11 14.33 0.73
C LYS A 45 -11.08 13.80 1.73
N GLY A 46 -10.13 13.05 1.25
CA GLY A 46 -9.06 12.53 2.09
C GLY A 46 -7.99 11.81 1.28
N VAL A 47 -6.87 11.63 1.93
CA VAL A 47 -5.71 10.89 1.39
C VAL A 47 -5.37 9.79 2.38
N ILE A 48 -5.18 8.58 1.87
CA ILE A 48 -4.94 7.38 2.67
C ILE A 48 -3.58 6.81 2.29
N GLU A 49 -2.77 6.43 3.26
CA GLU A 49 -1.61 5.57 3.06
C GLU A 49 -1.86 4.19 3.65
N THR A 50 -1.61 3.17 2.84
CA THR A 50 -1.74 1.79 3.26
C THR A 50 -0.64 1.36 4.23
N HIS A 51 0.55 1.97 4.12
CA HIS A 51 1.73 1.71 4.94
C HIS A 51 2.79 2.80 4.75
N VAL A 52 3.90 2.76 5.49
CA VAL A 52 5.05 3.62 5.21
C VAL A 52 5.85 3.10 4.02
N HIS A 53 5.90 3.88 2.95
CA HIS A 53 6.61 3.53 1.73
C HIS A 53 8.13 3.65 1.89
N ALA A 54 8.86 2.70 1.31
CA ALA A 54 10.31 2.67 1.27
C ALA A 54 10.89 2.68 -0.16
N ASP A 55 10.04 2.72 -1.16
CA ASP A 55 10.34 2.61 -2.59
C ASP A 55 10.08 3.90 -3.37
N HIS A 56 9.16 4.73 -2.91
CA HIS A 56 8.84 6.03 -3.49
C HIS A 56 8.57 7.09 -2.42
N LEU A 57 8.66 8.35 -2.80
CA LEU A 57 8.34 9.48 -1.93
C LEU A 57 6.84 9.74 -1.94
N SER A 58 6.24 9.69 -0.76
CA SER A 58 4.82 9.95 -0.58
C SER A 58 4.47 11.43 -0.77
N GLY A 59 3.41 11.68 -1.53
CA GLY A 59 2.77 12.99 -1.63
C GLY A 59 1.60 13.18 -0.68
N ALA A 60 1.27 12.19 0.15
CA ALA A 60 0.02 12.21 0.92
C ALA A 60 -0.10 13.43 1.83
N LYS A 61 0.94 13.75 2.58
CA LYS A 61 0.92 14.94 3.46
C LYS A 61 0.77 16.23 2.66
N LEU A 62 1.53 16.40 1.57
CA LEU A 62 1.42 17.57 0.69
C LEU A 62 0.03 17.67 0.04
N LEU A 63 -0.50 16.55 -0.45
CA LEU A 63 -1.81 16.53 -1.08
C LEU A 63 -2.91 16.94 -0.10
N THR A 64 -2.85 16.52 1.16
CA THR A 64 -3.81 16.93 2.19
C THR A 64 -3.71 18.42 2.51
N GLU A 65 -2.53 19.00 2.50
CA GLU A 65 -2.32 20.44 2.70
C GLU A 65 -2.88 21.27 1.54
N VAL A 66 -2.60 20.83 0.30
CA VAL A 66 -3.10 21.51 -0.92
C VAL A 66 -4.62 21.44 -1.02
N THR A 67 -5.20 20.28 -0.72
CA THR A 67 -6.64 20.05 -0.82
C THR A 67 -7.42 20.39 0.44
N LYS A 68 -6.73 20.69 1.57
CA LYS A 68 -7.31 20.95 2.89
C LYS A 68 -8.22 19.80 3.37
N THR A 69 -7.77 18.58 3.17
CA THR A 69 -8.52 17.36 3.48
C THR A 69 -7.87 16.57 4.60
N LYS A 70 -8.51 15.45 5.02
CA LYS A 70 -7.99 14.60 6.07
C LYS A 70 -6.90 13.67 5.54
N TYR A 71 -5.87 13.49 6.35
CA TYR A 71 -4.82 12.49 6.18
C TYR A 71 -5.12 11.25 7.01
N TYR A 72 -5.12 10.08 6.38
CA TYR A 72 -5.42 8.80 7.03
C TYR A 72 -4.17 7.90 6.95
N VAL A 73 -3.64 7.52 8.09
CA VAL A 73 -2.42 6.70 8.18
C VAL A 73 -2.37 5.95 9.51
N SER A 74 -1.61 4.87 9.62
CA SER A 74 -1.48 4.12 10.87
C SER A 74 -0.38 4.69 11.77
N SER A 75 -0.68 4.94 13.04
CA SER A 75 0.30 5.34 14.05
C SER A 75 1.31 4.25 14.40
N GLU A 76 1.08 3.00 13.98
CA GLU A 76 2.07 1.93 14.14
C GLU A 76 3.29 2.16 13.24
N ASP A 77 3.10 2.76 12.06
CA ASP A 77 4.18 3.14 11.16
C ASP A 77 4.67 4.56 11.42
N PHE A 78 3.75 5.52 11.55
CA PHE A 78 4.05 6.94 11.65
C PHE A 78 3.97 7.43 13.10
N LYS A 79 5.11 7.59 13.73
CA LYS A 79 5.21 8.06 15.12
C LYS A 79 5.36 9.59 15.25
N ALA A 80 5.47 10.29 14.12
CA ALA A 80 5.61 11.74 14.10
C ALA A 80 4.33 12.43 14.56
N LYS A 81 4.49 13.57 15.25
CA LYS A 81 3.38 14.44 15.65
C LYS A 81 2.87 15.19 14.41
N ALA A 82 1.96 14.61 13.68
CA ALA A 82 1.22 15.25 12.61
C ALA A 82 -0.28 15.11 12.88
N ASP A 83 -1.07 16.01 12.34
CA ASP A 83 -2.53 15.88 12.38
C ASP A 83 -2.96 14.87 11.34
N PHE A 84 -3.42 13.70 11.79
CA PHE A 84 -3.95 12.64 10.94
C PHE A 84 -5.05 11.83 11.66
N VAL A 85 -5.88 11.19 10.87
CA VAL A 85 -6.83 10.19 11.36
C VAL A 85 -6.11 8.84 11.42
N ASP A 86 -5.99 8.30 12.63
CA ASP A 86 -5.26 7.07 12.86
C ASP A 86 -6.06 5.84 12.42
N LEU A 87 -5.59 5.18 11.37
CA LEU A 87 -6.20 3.94 10.83
C LEU A 87 -6.19 2.77 11.84
N LYS A 88 -5.32 2.82 12.86
CA LYS A 88 -5.34 1.83 13.95
C LYS A 88 -6.65 1.87 14.72
N ASN A 89 -7.24 3.06 14.89
CA ASN A 89 -8.37 3.33 15.78
C ASN A 89 -9.72 3.36 15.06
N ILE A 90 -9.76 3.16 13.75
CA ILE A 90 -11.01 3.13 12.98
C ILE A 90 -11.12 1.83 12.18
N ASP A 91 -12.35 1.42 11.90
CA ASP A 91 -12.65 0.22 11.11
C ASP A 91 -13.23 0.55 9.74
N GLU A 92 -13.70 1.77 9.54
CA GLU A 92 -14.26 2.21 8.26
C GLU A 92 -14.13 3.73 8.05
N ILE A 93 -14.09 4.13 6.79
CA ILE A 93 -14.21 5.52 6.34
C ILE A 93 -15.51 5.61 5.55
N ASP A 94 -16.39 6.52 5.96
CA ASP A 94 -17.62 6.84 5.23
C ASP A 94 -17.30 7.68 3.98
N THR A 95 -17.79 7.23 2.83
CA THR A 95 -17.64 7.93 1.55
C THR A 95 -19.02 8.34 0.98
N GLY A 96 -19.98 8.58 1.85
CA GLY A 96 -21.37 8.86 1.51
C GLY A 96 -22.18 7.57 1.35
N ASN A 97 -22.48 7.14 0.12
CA ASN A 97 -23.26 5.91 -0.11
C ASN A 97 -22.42 4.62 -0.03
N ASN A 98 -21.12 4.75 0.15
CA ASN A 98 -20.17 3.64 0.17
C ASN A 98 -19.31 3.70 1.43
N LYS A 99 -18.65 2.61 1.73
CA LYS A 99 -17.70 2.51 2.85
C LYS A 99 -16.38 1.91 2.38
N ILE A 100 -15.29 2.46 2.90
CA ILE A 100 -13.97 1.84 2.84
C ILE A 100 -13.76 1.17 4.18
N LYS A 101 -13.78 -0.17 4.24
CA LYS A 101 -13.45 -0.90 5.46
C LYS A 101 -11.93 -1.03 5.59
N ILE A 102 -11.42 -0.81 6.78
CA ILE A 102 -10.00 -0.91 7.11
C ILE A 102 -9.74 -2.30 7.68
N ILE A 103 -8.91 -3.06 7.01
CA ILE A 103 -8.43 -4.36 7.47
C ILE A 103 -6.98 -4.20 7.89
N LYS A 104 -6.68 -4.32 9.18
CA LYS A 104 -5.31 -4.25 9.70
C LYS A 104 -4.55 -5.49 9.22
N THR A 105 -3.46 -5.28 8.48
CA THR A 105 -2.68 -6.34 7.82
C THR A 105 -1.19 -6.22 8.10
N PRO A 106 -0.79 -6.23 9.39
CA PRO A 106 0.62 -6.12 9.75
C PRO A 106 1.45 -7.27 9.18
N GLY A 107 2.75 -7.01 9.00
CA GLY A 107 3.72 -8.01 8.53
C GLY A 107 4.76 -7.40 7.60
N HIS A 108 4.35 -6.81 6.48
CA HIS A 108 5.22 -5.99 5.64
C HIS A 108 5.73 -4.78 6.44
N THR A 109 4.82 -3.96 6.96
CA THR A 109 5.09 -3.01 8.05
C THR A 109 4.18 -3.33 9.24
N ASP A 110 4.44 -2.70 10.40
CA ASP A 110 3.60 -2.91 11.58
C ASP A 110 2.23 -2.22 11.41
N GLY A 111 2.19 -1.11 10.66
CA GLY A 111 1.01 -0.31 10.41
C GLY A 111 0.28 -0.61 9.09
N SER A 112 0.70 -1.65 8.35
CA SER A 112 0.06 -1.99 7.07
C SER A 112 -1.44 -2.23 7.22
N VAL A 113 -2.22 -1.71 6.25
CA VAL A 113 -3.66 -1.95 6.14
C VAL A 113 -4.04 -2.31 4.70
N CYS A 114 -5.08 -3.12 4.56
CA CYS A 114 -5.82 -3.28 3.31
C CYS A 114 -7.13 -2.50 3.38
N LEU A 115 -7.59 -2.01 2.23
CA LEU A 115 -8.81 -1.23 2.11
C LEU A 115 -9.85 -2.03 1.32
N LEU A 116 -10.92 -2.48 1.97
CA LEU A 116 -12.00 -3.21 1.32
C LEU A 116 -13.07 -2.24 0.83
N LEU A 117 -13.22 -2.16 -0.49
CA LEU A 117 -14.13 -1.27 -1.19
C LEU A 117 -15.44 -1.99 -1.52
N ASN A 118 -16.54 -1.60 -0.88
CA ASN A 118 -17.89 -2.11 -1.18
C ASN A 118 -18.04 -3.64 -1.20
N ASN A 119 -17.20 -4.37 -0.49
CA ASN A 119 -17.10 -5.83 -0.54
C ASN A 119 -16.87 -6.40 -1.97
N LYS A 120 -16.22 -5.63 -2.87
CA LYS A 120 -15.96 -6.01 -4.26
C LYS A 120 -14.49 -5.99 -4.64
N ALA A 121 -13.74 -5.07 -4.08
CA ALA A 121 -12.31 -4.93 -4.35
C ALA A 121 -11.53 -4.71 -3.06
N LEU A 122 -10.30 -5.21 -3.01
CA LEU A 122 -9.39 -5.08 -1.90
C LEU A 122 -8.09 -4.42 -2.40
N LEU A 123 -7.84 -3.18 -1.95
CA LEU A 123 -6.54 -2.56 -2.11
C LEU A 123 -5.63 -3.16 -1.05
N THR A 124 -4.59 -3.85 -1.46
CA THR A 124 -3.75 -4.64 -0.56
C THR A 124 -2.45 -3.97 -0.17
N GLY A 125 -2.18 -2.77 -0.69
CA GLY A 125 -0.88 -2.15 -0.48
C GLY A 125 0.25 -3.13 -0.83
N ASP A 126 1.24 -3.19 0.04
CA ASP A 126 2.35 -4.15 -0.07
C ASP A 126 2.12 -5.43 0.75
N THR A 127 0.91 -5.70 1.23
CA THR A 127 0.61 -6.94 1.94
C THR A 127 0.55 -8.13 0.98
N LEU A 128 -0.15 -7.99 -0.14
CA LEU A 128 -0.36 -9.05 -1.14
C LEU A 128 -0.24 -8.48 -2.56
N PHE A 129 0.60 -9.12 -3.37
CA PHE A 129 0.77 -8.84 -4.80
C PHE A 129 0.16 -9.96 -5.65
N LEU A 130 0.10 -9.78 -6.96
CA LEU A 130 -0.42 -10.82 -7.85
C LEU A 130 0.49 -12.06 -7.87
N GLU A 131 1.82 -11.87 -7.76
CA GLU A 131 2.81 -12.94 -7.88
C GLU A 131 3.61 -13.22 -6.59
N GLY A 132 3.28 -12.56 -5.48
CA GLY A 132 4.03 -12.68 -4.25
C GLY A 132 3.38 -11.93 -3.10
N VAL A 133 4.14 -11.69 -2.05
CA VAL A 133 3.71 -10.97 -0.83
C VAL A 133 4.76 -9.95 -0.42
N GLY A 134 4.40 -9.01 0.43
CA GLY A 134 5.31 -8.00 0.94
C GLY A 134 6.49 -8.58 1.71
N ARG A 135 7.66 -7.97 1.55
CA ARG A 135 8.85 -8.32 2.31
C ARG A 135 8.81 -7.69 3.70
N PRO A 136 9.16 -8.44 4.78
CA PRO A 136 9.09 -7.91 6.15
C PRO A 136 10.38 -7.27 6.66
N ASP A 137 11.44 -7.12 5.84
CA ASP A 137 12.81 -6.91 6.32
C ASP A 137 13.33 -5.47 6.26
N LEU A 138 12.72 -4.58 5.45
CA LEU A 138 13.28 -3.24 5.23
C LEU A 138 13.33 -2.40 6.51
N GLY A 139 14.58 -2.10 6.95
CA GLY A 139 14.83 -1.33 8.15
C GLY A 139 14.60 -2.09 9.47
N ARG A 140 14.57 -3.42 9.44
CA ARG A 140 14.42 -4.28 10.63
C ARG A 140 15.68 -5.09 10.92
N LYS A 141 15.88 -5.44 12.20
CA LYS A 141 16.87 -6.42 12.64
C LYS A 141 16.40 -7.84 12.32
N ARG A 142 17.32 -8.80 12.24
CA ARG A 142 17.01 -10.19 11.86
C ARG A 142 15.88 -10.83 12.68
N GLU A 143 15.87 -10.60 13.99
CA GLU A 143 14.81 -11.12 14.89
C GLU A 143 13.43 -10.55 14.56
N ASP A 144 13.39 -9.26 14.21
CA ASP A 144 12.16 -8.58 13.82
C ASP A 144 11.67 -8.99 12.43
N ILE A 145 12.58 -9.42 11.54
CA ILE A 145 12.23 -9.94 10.21
C ILE A 145 11.47 -11.26 10.34
N GLU A 146 11.98 -12.19 11.15
CA GLU A 146 11.30 -13.47 11.41
C GLU A 146 9.92 -13.25 12.05
N ARG A 147 9.85 -12.37 13.06
CA ARG A 147 8.57 -11.97 13.65
C ARG A 147 7.61 -11.38 12.63
N GLY A 148 8.11 -10.49 11.75
CA GLY A 148 7.32 -9.89 10.68
C GLY A 148 6.77 -10.94 9.71
N ALA A 149 7.59 -11.93 9.33
CA ALA A 149 7.15 -13.03 8.47
C ALA A 149 6.06 -13.89 9.11
N LYS A 150 6.15 -14.22 10.41
CA LYS A 150 5.11 -14.93 11.15
C LYS A 150 3.80 -14.13 11.21
N ILE A 151 3.90 -12.83 11.49
CA ILE A 151 2.73 -11.94 11.50
C ILE A 151 2.09 -11.86 10.10
N LEU A 152 2.91 -11.75 9.05
CA LEU A 152 2.42 -11.74 7.67
C LEU A 152 1.68 -13.03 7.31
N PHE A 153 2.17 -14.20 7.75
CA PHE A 153 1.48 -15.47 7.59
C PHE A 153 0.07 -15.44 8.18
N LEU A 154 -0.07 -14.96 9.41
CA LEU A 154 -1.38 -14.83 10.06
C LEU A 154 -2.30 -13.85 9.34
N THR A 155 -1.74 -12.75 8.86
CA THR A 155 -2.44 -11.74 8.07
C THR A 155 -2.96 -12.34 6.76
N LEU A 156 -2.11 -13.06 6.02
CA LEU A 156 -2.49 -13.68 4.76
C LEU A 156 -3.56 -14.77 4.95
N ASN A 157 -3.52 -15.53 6.03
CA ASN A 157 -4.57 -16.49 6.35
C ASN A 157 -5.94 -15.82 6.55
N LYS A 158 -5.99 -14.64 7.18
CA LYS A 158 -7.23 -13.85 7.28
C LYS A 158 -7.71 -13.37 5.90
N ILE A 159 -6.78 -12.99 5.01
CA ILE A 159 -7.16 -12.58 3.64
C ILE A 159 -7.72 -13.77 2.85
N LYS A 160 -7.17 -14.98 3.03
CA LYS A 160 -7.68 -16.20 2.37
C LYS A 160 -9.13 -16.53 2.74
N GLU A 161 -9.60 -16.10 3.91
CA GLU A 161 -10.98 -16.30 4.38
C GLU A 161 -11.99 -15.29 3.80
N LEU A 162 -11.52 -14.26 3.11
CA LEU A 162 -12.39 -13.28 2.45
C LEU A 162 -13.09 -13.88 1.21
N ASP A 163 -14.08 -13.17 0.68
CA ASP A 163 -14.75 -13.58 -0.56
C ASP A 163 -13.74 -13.78 -1.71
N SER A 164 -13.67 -14.98 -2.21
CA SER A 164 -12.74 -15.36 -3.28
C SER A 164 -12.96 -14.62 -4.62
N ASN A 165 -14.11 -13.96 -4.79
CA ASN A 165 -14.42 -13.12 -5.94
C ASN A 165 -13.89 -11.69 -5.83
N LEU A 166 -13.32 -11.28 -4.68
CA LEU A 166 -12.72 -9.98 -4.52
C LEU A 166 -11.66 -9.72 -5.58
N ILE A 167 -11.70 -8.54 -6.17
CA ILE A 167 -10.63 -8.05 -7.06
C ILE A 167 -9.52 -7.49 -6.20
N ILE A 168 -8.34 -8.07 -6.31
CA ILE A 168 -7.13 -7.64 -5.61
C ILE A 168 -6.44 -6.54 -6.40
N LEU A 169 -6.15 -5.45 -5.73
CA LEU A 169 -5.54 -4.23 -6.24
C LEU A 169 -4.28 -3.93 -5.43
N PRO A 170 -3.09 -4.42 -5.84
CA PRO A 170 -1.84 -4.24 -5.09
C PRO A 170 -1.22 -2.87 -5.32
N ALA A 171 -0.30 -2.44 -4.44
CA ALA A 171 0.44 -1.20 -4.64
C ALA A 171 1.53 -1.30 -5.72
N HIS A 172 1.86 -2.52 -6.19
CA HIS A 172 2.87 -2.72 -7.23
C HIS A 172 2.49 -3.81 -8.22
N PHE A 173 3.04 -3.69 -9.43
CA PHE A 173 3.02 -4.76 -10.44
C PHE A 173 4.43 -4.99 -10.98
N THR A 174 4.72 -6.22 -11.38
CA THR A 174 6.09 -6.66 -11.71
C THR A 174 6.41 -6.62 -13.19
N ASN A 175 5.42 -6.50 -14.06
CA ASN A 175 5.64 -6.53 -15.51
C ASN A 175 4.95 -5.36 -16.20
N TYR A 176 5.77 -4.44 -16.76
CA TYR A 176 5.31 -3.20 -17.38
C TYR A 176 4.54 -3.37 -18.69
N SER A 177 4.66 -4.51 -19.38
CA SER A 177 4.27 -4.59 -20.78
C SER A 177 2.96 -5.29 -21.07
N SER A 178 2.47 -6.20 -20.23
CA SER A 178 1.27 -7.00 -20.58
C SER A 178 0.55 -7.68 -19.41
N ALA A 179 1.06 -7.62 -18.19
CA ALA A 179 0.43 -8.31 -17.07
C ALA A 179 -0.82 -7.57 -16.58
N PRO A 180 -1.84 -8.28 -16.11
CA PRO A 180 -2.95 -7.68 -15.40
C PRO A 180 -2.41 -6.93 -14.17
N ILE A 181 -2.99 -5.76 -13.89
CA ILE A 181 -2.68 -4.97 -12.69
C ILE A 181 -3.61 -5.30 -11.52
N CYS A 182 -4.56 -6.16 -11.74
CA CYS A 182 -5.50 -6.69 -10.75
C CYS A 182 -5.92 -8.11 -11.12
N GLU A 183 -6.36 -8.89 -10.15
CA GLU A 183 -6.82 -10.26 -10.36
C GLU A 183 -7.82 -10.63 -9.24
N LYS A 184 -8.63 -11.68 -9.47
CA LYS A 184 -9.49 -12.23 -8.43
C LYS A 184 -8.67 -12.94 -7.36
N LEU A 185 -9.11 -12.83 -6.11
CA LEU A 185 -8.48 -13.56 -4.99
C LEU A 185 -8.44 -15.07 -5.25
N SER A 186 -9.52 -15.65 -5.84
CA SER A 186 -9.55 -17.07 -6.23
C SER A 186 -8.39 -17.49 -7.11
N ASN A 187 -7.97 -16.65 -8.06
CA ASN A 187 -6.84 -16.94 -8.93
C ASN A 187 -5.50 -16.84 -8.19
N LEU A 188 -5.37 -15.87 -7.27
CA LEU A 188 -4.18 -15.77 -6.43
C LEU A 188 -4.03 -16.98 -5.49
N LEU A 189 -5.13 -17.45 -4.89
CA LEU A 189 -5.09 -18.65 -4.05
C LEU A 189 -4.53 -19.88 -4.79
N ASN A 190 -4.74 -19.94 -6.11
CA ASN A 190 -4.26 -21.03 -6.95
C ASN A 190 -2.84 -20.82 -7.51
N ASN A 191 -2.41 -19.56 -7.72
CA ASN A 191 -1.22 -19.26 -8.51
C ASN A 191 -0.11 -18.58 -7.69
N ASN A 192 -0.44 -17.85 -6.62
CA ASN A 192 0.53 -17.15 -5.79
C ASN A 192 1.21 -18.16 -4.83
N GLN A 193 2.50 -18.40 -5.01
CA GLN A 193 3.23 -19.44 -4.27
C GLN A 193 3.22 -19.25 -2.75
N PRO A 194 3.50 -18.07 -2.17
CA PRO A 194 3.37 -17.82 -0.73
C PRO A 194 1.99 -18.17 -0.15
N LEU A 195 0.90 -17.94 -0.87
CA LEU A 195 -0.46 -18.23 -0.38
C LEU A 195 -0.74 -19.74 -0.27
N LYS A 196 0.00 -20.59 -0.96
CA LYS A 196 -0.17 -22.06 -0.91
C LYS A 196 0.48 -22.70 0.30
N ILE A 197 1.37 -21.98 0.99
CA ILE A 197 2.08 -22.50 2.15
C ILE A 197 1.12 -22.42 3.36
N ASN A 198 0.89 -23.55 4.00
CA ASN A 198 -0.06 -23.67 5.13
C ASN A 198 0.63 -23.79 6.50
N SER A 199 1.94 -23.95 6.54
CA SER A 199 2.73 -24.01 7.77
C SER A 199 3.41 -22.67 8.03
N GLU A 200 3.23 -22.09 9.21
CA GLU A 200 3.92 -20.86 9.62
C GLU A 200 5.44 -20.98 9.50
N GLN A 201 6.01 -22.13 9.92
CA GLN A 201 7.44 -22.36 9.87
C GLN A 201 7.94 -22.45 8.42
N GLU A 202 7.22 -23.16 7.55
CA GLU A 202 7.58 -23.26 6.13
C GLU A 202 7.45 -21.89 5.43
N PHE A 203 6.38 -21.14 5.72
CA PHE A 203 6.21 -19.79 5.19
C PHE A 203 7.33 -18.86 5.66
N THR A 204 7.66 -18.87 6.95
CA THR A 204 8.74 -18.05 7.50
C THR A 204 10.07 -18.38 6.83
N ASN A 205 10.41 -19.67 6.69
CA ASN A 205 11.61 -20.10 5.99
C ASN A 205 11.60 -19.68 4.51
N TYR A 206 10.44 -19.81 3.86
CA TYR A 206 10.28 -19.39 2.46
C TYR A 206 10.58 -17.89 2.31
N ILE A 207 9.98 -17.05 3.13
CA ILE A 207 10.21 -15.59 3.09
C ILE A 207 11.70 -15.29 3.33
N LEU A 208 12.31 -15.83 4.38
CA LEU A 208 13.71 -15.56 4.72
C LEU A 208 14.70 -15.97 3.61
N ASN A 209 14.39 -17.04 2.88
CA ASN A 209 15.22 -17.54 1.79
C ASN A 209 14.98 -16.84 0.43
N ASN A 210 13.88 -16.11 0.29
CA ASN A 210 13.47 -15.45 -0.96
C ASN A 210 13.41 -13.92 -0.84
N LEU A 211 14.07 -13.32 0.16
CA LEU A 211 14.18 -11.88 0.26
C LEU A 211 15.00 -11.33 -0.91
N PRO A 212 14.46 -10.42 -1.73
CA PRO A 212 15.24 -9.78 -2.77
C PRO A 212 16.26 -8.82 -2.16
N MET A 213 17.28 -8.42 -2.94
CA MET A 213 18.18 -7.35 -2.50
C MET A 213 17.36 -6.09 -2.13
N SER A 214 17.81 -5.37 -1.10
CA SER A 214 17.14 -4.13 -0.70
C SER A 214 17.10 -3.12 -1.86
N PRO A 215 15.99 -2.37 -2.01
CA PRO A 215 15.91 -1.31 -3.01
C PRO A 215 17.01 -0.27 -2.75
N PRO A 216 17.58 0.35 -3.79
CA PRO A 216 18.44 1.51 -3.59
C PRO A 216 17.72 2.60 -2.80
N ASN A 217 18.44 3.29 -1.92
CA ASN A 217 17.94 4.44 -1.17
C ASN A 217 16.73 4.20 -0.24
N TYR A 218 16.34 2.95 0.00
CA TYR A 218 15.12 2.65 0.77
C TYR A 218 15.11 3.28 2.19
N GLU A 219 16.27 3.30 2.86
CA GLU A 219 16.39 3.90 4.20
C GLU A 219 16.15 5.42 4.16
N GLN A 220 16.71 6.08 3.14
CA GLN A 220 16.55 7.52 2.94
C GLN A 220 15.11 7.87 2.58
N ILE A 221 14.50 7.14 1.63
CA ILE A 221 13.10 7.31 1.24
C ILE A 221 12.19 7.11 2.46
N LYS A 222 12.34 6.01 3.18
CA LYS A 222 11.56 5.71 4.37
C LYS A 222 11.69 6.81 5.44
N ASN A 223 12.91 7.30 5.68
CA ASN A 223 13.15 8.38 6.65
C ASN A 223 12.48 9.70 6.22
N ILE A 224 12.52 10.04 4.93
CA ILE A 224 11.84 11.22 4.38
C ILE A 224 10.33 11.12 4.59
N ASN A 225 9.73 9.97 4.25
CA ASN A 225 8.31 9.72 4.41
C ASN A 225 7.87 9.77 5.88
N LEU A 226 8.62 9.13 6.77
CA LEU A 226 8.35 9.14 8.22
C LEU A 226 8.39 10.53 8.85
N ASN A 227 9.17 11.46 8.28
CA ASN A 227 9.31 12.83 8.77
C ASN A 227 8.54 13.84 7.93
N PHE A 228 7.71 13.38 6.98
CA PHE A 228 6.92 14.23 6.07
C PHE A 228 7.74 15.30 5.35
N MET A 229 8.99 14.96 5.01
CA MET A 229 9.89 15.88 4.31
C MET A 229 9.50 15.96 2.83
N GLN A 230 9.57 17.18 2.29
CA GLN A 230 9.36 17.41 0.86
C GLN A 230 10.71 17.65 0.19
N LEU A 231 10.89 17.11 -0.99
CA LEU A 231 12.09 17.32 -1.79
C LEU A 231 11.78 18.01 -3.11
N PRO A 232 12.72 18.80 -3.65
CA PRO A 232 12.63 19.27 -5.03
C PRO A 232 12.50 18.08 -5.99
N ARG A 233 11.69 18.25 -7.06
CA ARG A 233 11.37 17.18 -8.02
C ARG A 233 12.61 16.42 -8.52
N GLN A 234 13.65 17.15 -8.92
CA GLN A 234 14.89 16.56 -9.43
C GLN A 234 15.59 15.63 -8.40
N MET A 235 15.59 16.01 -7.12
CA MET A 235 16.17 15.19 -6.05
C MET A 235 15.33 13.94 -5.79
N ALA A 236 14.03 14.07 -5.86
CA ALA A 236 13.13 12.96 -5.68
C ALA A 236 13.25 11.91 -6.80
N GLU A 237 13.27 12.34 -8.04
CA GLU A 237 13.49 11.47 -9.19
C GLU A 237 14.83 10.72 -9.10
N GLN A 238 15.87 11.34 -8.53
CA GLN A 238 17.15 10.69 -8.27
C GLN A 238 17.08 9.62 -7.17
N LEU A 239 16.29 9.88 -6.10
CA LEU A 239 16.12 8.92 -5.01
C LEU A 239 15.28 7.71 -5.43
N GLU A 240 14.26 7.93 -6.22
CA GLU A 240 13.37 6.90 -6.73
C GLU A 240 13.97 6.11 -7.91
N PHE A 241 15.27 6.24 -8.17
CA PHE A 241 15.95 5.49 -9.22
C PHE A 241 16.09 4.00 -8.87
N GLY A 242 15.89 3.13 -9.87
CA GLY A 242 16.11 1.68 -9.76
C GLY A 242 14.80 0.86 -9.78
N PRO A 243 14.88 -0.47 -9.81
CA PRO A 243 13.72 -1.35 -9.85
C PRO A 243 13.01 -1.39 -8.50
N ASN A 244 11.69 -1.54 -8.53
CA ASN A 244 10.91 -1.89 -7.35
C ASN A 244 11.23 -3.31 -6.89
N ARG A 245 11.43 -3.52 -5.58
CA ARG A 245 11.80 -4.80 -4.96
C ARG A 245 11.02 -5.06 -3.67
N CYS A 246 9.77 -4.63 -3.60
CA CYS A 246 8.95 -4.76 -2.39
C CYS A 246 8.32 -6.15 -2.21
N ALA A 247 8.30 -6.99 -3.24
CA ALA A 247 7.71 -8.32 -3.20
C ALA A 247 8.74 -9.42 -2.90
N SER A 248 8.40 -10.35 -2.00
CA SER A 248 8.98 -11.68 -1.89
C SER A 248 8.18 -12.64 -2.77
N LYS A 249 8.85 -13.34 -3.68
CA LYS A 249 8.24 -14.27 -4.66
C LYS A 249 8.63 -15.71 -4.38
#